data_3d777bf744e478fc4769f91903f7940b
#
_entry.id   3d777bf744e478fc4769f91903f7940b
#
_cell.length_a   1.000
_cell.length_b   1.000
_cell.length_c   1.000
_cell.angle_alpha   90.00
_cell.angle_beta   90.00
_cell.angle_gamma   90.00
#
_symmetry.space_group_name_H-M   'P 1'
#
loop_
_entity.id
_entity.type
_entity.pdbx_description
1 polymer ?
#
loop_
_entity_poly.entity_id
_entity_poly.type
_entity_poly.pdbx_seq_one_letter_code
_entity_poly.pdbx_strand_id
1 'polypeptide(L)'
;VKDGVYPAPDVFVFAMGSNDTKLDGVAEALSARTLDDVNVTTMAGGARWAIQTILENFPECRVFVWLPIQTGDKAKNEMHRKRNEVLRQVSQALSVQVIDCYGESGISQFFENSNTRGRYLKDGVHPDIEGQRLIGRYIAKEIRNNFF
;
A
#
# COMPACT_ATOMS: atom_id res chain seq x y z
N VAL A 1 7.71 14.94 -10.52
CA VAL A 1 7.05 15.57 -9.39
C VAL A 1 7.88 16.77 -8.92
N LYS A 2 9.14 16.54 -8.51
CA LYS A 2 10.04 17.61 -8.03
C LYS A 2 10.33 18.70 -9.06
N ASP A 3 10.24 18.39 -10.36
CA ASP A 3 10.61 19.28 -11.46
C ASP A 3 9.42 20.02 -12.10
N GLY A 4 8.25 20.02 -11.42
CA GLY A 4 7.06 20.74 -11.89
C GLY A 4 6.42 20.21 -13.19
N VAL A 5 6.79 19.01 -13.62
CA VAL A 5 6.28 18.39 -14.87
C VAL A 5 4.82 17.96 -14.72
N TYR A 6 4.38 17.67 -13.50
CA TYR A 6 3.00 17.28 -13.18
C TYR A 6 2.35 18.29 -12.25
N PRO A 7 1.04 18.56 -12.39
CA PRO A 7 0.31 19.38 -11.43
C PRO A 7 0.36 18.75 -10.03
N ALA A 8 0.20 19.57 -9.00
CA ALA A 8 0.08 19.11 -7.63
C ALA A 8 -1.10 18.13 -7.50
N PRO A 9 -0.91 16.94 -6.93
CA PRO A 9 -2.00 16.01 -6.72
C PRO A 9 -2.87 16.43 -5.53
N ASP A 10 -4.19 16.31 -5.65
CA ASP A 10 -5.12 16.41 -4.51
C ASP A 10 -5.07 15.15 -3.64
N VAL A 11 -4.89 14.00 -4.29
CA VAL A 11 -4.81 12.68 -3.63
C VAL A 11 -3.63 11.90 -4.20
N PHE A 12 -2.85 11.32 -3.31
CA PHE A 12 -1.81 10.36 -3.63
C PHE A 12 -2.06 9.03 -2.92
N VAL A 13 -2.09 7.93 -3.68
CA VAL A 13 -2.22 6.58 -3.13
C VAL A 13 -0.90 5.83 -3.34
N PHE A 14 -0.21 5.53 -2.24
CA PHE A 14 0.97 4.69 -2.26
C PHE A 14 0.54 3.22 -2.37
N ALA A 15 0.61 2.64 -3.55
CA ALA A 15 0.15 1.29 -3.87
C ALA A 15 1.33 0.36 -4.24
N MET A 16 2.34 0.31 -3.39
CA MET A 16 3.57 -0.47 -3.58
C MET A 16 3.72 -1.50 -2.45
N GLY A 17 4.70 -2.38 -2.57
CA GLY A 17 5.08 -3.28 -1.48
C GLY A 17 4.66 -4.74 -1.66
N SER A 18 3.84 -5.09 -2.66
CA SER A 18 3.35 -6.46 -2.87
C SER A 18 4.46 -7.50 -3.14
N ASN A 19 5.59 -7.07 -3.67
CA ASN A 19 6.71 -7.94 -4.05
C ASN A 19 8.00 -7.70 -3.27
N ASP A 20 7.97 -6.78 -2.29
CA ASP A 20 9.15 -6.48 -1.50
C ASP A 20 9.57 -7.68 -0.64
N THR A 21 10.87 -7.88 -0.53
CA THR A 21 11.48 -8.98 0.23
C THR A 21 12.34 -8.51 1.39
N LYS A 22 12.82 -7.25 1.35
CA LYS A 22 13.63 -6.64 2.41
C LYS A 22 12.72 -5.92 3.41
N LEU A 23 12.19 -6.66 4.37
CA LEU A 23 11.22 -6.19 5.37
C LEU A 23 11.86 -5.72 6.68
N ASP A 24 13.15 -5.90 6.84
CA ASP A 24 13.97 -5.42 7.94
C ASP A 24 14.24 -3.90 7.86
N GLY A 25 14.89 -3.37 8.88
CA GLY A 25 15.31 -1.96 8.90
C GLY A 25 14.18 -0.95 9.14
N VAL A 26 13.02 -1.35 9.67
CA VAL A 26 11.91 -0.43 9.97
C VAL A 26 12.33 0.63 10.98
N ALA A 27 12.94 0.22 12.11
CA ALA A 27 13.40 1.15 13.13
C ALA A 27 14.45 2.14 12.60
N GLU A 28 15.40 1.65 11.78
CA GLU A 28 16.40 2.48 11.11
C GLU A 28 15.73 3.49 10.15
N ALA A 29 14.83 2.99 9.30
CA ALA A 29 14.09 3.84 8.39
C ALA A 29 13.29 4.93 9.12
N LEU A 30 12.67 4.63 10.26
CA LEU A 30 11.86 5.59 11.01
C LEU A 30 12.68 6.54 11.89
N SER A 31 13.91 6.19 12.27
CA SER A 31 14.81 7.03 13.08
C SER A 31 15.74 7.91 12.25
N ALA A 32 15.86 7.71 10.95
CA ALA A 32 16.67 8.54 10.07
C ALA A 32 16.26 10.02 10.16
N ARG A 33 17.24 10.93 10.27
CA ARG A 33 16.96 12.35 10.52
C ARG A 33 16.47 13.10 9.29
N THR A 34 17.04 12.76 8.14
CA THR A 34 16.68 13.37 6.84
C THR A 34 16.29 12.30 5.84
N LEU A 35 15.66 12.69 4.74
CA LEU A 35 15.35 11.75 3.64
C LEU A 35 16.61 11.19 2.96
N ASP A 36 17.71 11.93 2.98
CA ASP A 36 18.98 11.49 2.40
C ASP A 36 19.64 10.37 3.24
N ASP A 37 19.32 10.30 4.54
CA ASP A 37 19.80 9.24 5.44
C ASP A 37 18.97 7.95 5.36
N VAL A 38 17.83 7.98 4.65
CA VAL A 38 16.90 6.84 4.57
C VAL A 38 17.43 5.78 3.61
N ASN A 39 17.58 4.55 4.08
CA ASN A 39 17.94 3.41 3.23
C ASN A 39 16.76 2.97 2.36
N VAL A 40 16.64 3.53 1.18
CA VAL A 40 15.56 3.26 0.21
C VAL A 40 15.61 1.84 -0.40
N THR A 41 16.62 1.02 -0.08
CA THR A 41 16.68 -0.38 -0.55
C THR A 41 15.83 -1.32 0.30
N THR A 42 15.34 -0.87 1.45
CA THR A 42 14.36 -1.59 2.28
C THR A 42 12.95 -1.13 1.98
N MET A 43 11.96 -1.99 2.23
CA MET A 43 10.56 -1.64 2.03
C MET A 43 10.13 -0.44 2.88
N ALA A 44 10.50 -0.41 4.16
CA ALA A 44 10.18 0.70 5.07
C ALA A 44 10.83 2.00 4.61
N GLY A 45 12.11 1.96 4.22
CA GLY A 45 12.82 3.13 3.76
C GLY A 45 12.29 3.68 2.45
N GLY A 46 12.02 2.82 1.47
CA GLY A 46 11.41 3.22 0.19
C GLY A 46 10.02 3.83 0.38
N ALA A 47 9.18 3.20 1.22
CA ALA A 47 7.84 3.72 1.53
C ALA A 47 7.93 5.09 2.25
N ARG A 48 8.76 5.21 3.30
CA ARG A 48 8.96 6.48 4.00
C ARG A 48 9.43 7.57 3.05
N TRP A 49 10.46 7.28 2.26
CA TRP A 49 11.02 8.26 1.34
C TRP A 49 9.99 8.78 0.34
N ALA A 50 9.23 7.86 -0.28
CA ALA A 50 8.24 8.24 -1.28
C ALA A 50 7.08 9.06 -0.68
N ILE A 51 6.52 8.61 0.44
CA ILE A 51 5.40 9.26 1.12
C ILE A 51 5.82 10.64 1.65
N GLN A 52 6.94 10.71 2.36
CA GLN A 52 7.43 11.97 2.94
C GLN A 52 7.81 12.97 1.85
N THR A 53 8.37 12.54 0.71
CA THR A 53 8.62 13.40 -0.44
C THR A 53 7.33 14.06 -0.96
N ILE A 54 6.23 13.32 -1.01
CA ILE A 54 4.92 13.88 -1.42
C ILE A 54 4.43 14.88 -0.39
N LEU A 55 4.46 14.54 0.89
CA LEU A 55 4.00 15.42 1.98
C LEU A 55 4.79 16.74 2.04
N GLU A 56 6.11 16.69 1.82
CA GLU A 56 6.97 17.88 1.85
C GLU A 56 6.78 18.78 0.62
N ASN A 57 6.53 18.21 -0.56
CA ASN A 57 6.37 19.00 -1.78
C ASN A 57 4.92 19.43 -2.05
N PHE A 58 3.95 18.71 -1.49
CA PHE A 58 2.52 18.96 -1.67
C PHE A 58 1.78 18.85 -0.33
N PRO A 59 1.90 19.83 0.57
CA PRO A 59 1.35 19.77 1.93
C PRO A 59 -0.18 19.67 1.98
N GLU A 60 -0.87 20.09 0.91
CA GLU A 60 -2.33 19.97 0.80
C GLU A 60 -2.78 18.61 0.24
N CYS A 61 -1.84 17.79 -0.25
CA CYS A 61 -2.15 16.48 -0.80
C CYS A 61 -2.60 15.51 0.28
N ARG A 62 -3.73 14.84 0.07
CA ARG A 62 -4.16 13.72 0.93
C ARG A 62 -3.43 12.45 0.52
N VAL A 63 -2.65 11.88 1.44
CA VAL A 63 -1.88 10.67 1.19
C VAL A 63 -2.54 9.47 1.84
N PHE A 64 -2.68 8.40 1.06
CA PHE A 64 -3.16 7.10 1.52
C PHE A 64 -2.14 6.01 1.21
N VAL A 65 -2.06 5.01 2.08
CA VAL A 65 -1.26 3.81 1.86
C VAL A 65 -2.21 2.62 1.64
N TRP A 66 -2.13 2.03 0.47
CA TRP A 66 -2.90 0.84 0.11
C TRP A 66 -2.18 -0.42 0.60
N LEU A 67 -2.90 -1.24 1.37
CA LEU A 67 -2.39 -2.57 1.74
C LEU A 67 -2.82 -3.61 0.71
N PRO A 68 -1.89 -4.44 0.19
CA PRO A 68 -2.17 -5.52 -0.75
C PRO A 68 -3.31 -6.44 -0.29
N ILE A 69 -4.12 -6.88 -1.25
CA ILE A 69 -5.23 -7.80 -1.03
C ILE A 69 -4.76 -9.20 -0.59
N GLN A 70 -5.69 -10.01 -0.10
CA GLN A 70 -5.46 -11.45 0.07
C GLN A 70 -5.37 -12.16 -1.28
N THR A 71 -4.66 -13.27 -1.30
CA THR A 71 -4.51 -14.17 -2.45
C THR A 71 -5.04 -15.57 -2.11
N GLY A 72 -5.18 -16.44 -3.10
CA GLY A 72 -5.49 -17.86 -2.88
C GLY A 72 -4.33 -18.68 -2.33
N ASP A 73 -3.14 -18.09 -2.24
CA ASP A 73 -1.91 -18.76 -1.76
C ASP A 73 -1.61 -18.37 -0.31
N LYS A 74 -1.60 -19.39 0.57
CA LYS A 74 -1.36 -19.21 2.01
C LYS A 74 0.01 -18.60 2.31
N ALA A 75 1.06 -19.02 1.62
CA ALA A 75 2.42 -18.54 1.87
C ALA A 75 2.57 -17.07 1.43
N LYS A 76 1.95 -16.70 0.28
CA LYS A 76 1.90 -15.30 -0.16
C LYS A 76 1.13 -14.43 0.83
N ASN A 77 0.01 -14.91 1.37
CA ASN A 77 -0.75 -14.17 2.37
C ASN A 77 0.05 -13.96 3.66
N GLU A 78 0.88 -14.90 4.05
CA GLU A 78 1.77 -14.73 5.19
C GLU A 78 2.80 -13.62 4.95
N MET A 79 3.38 -13.60 3.75
CA MET A 79 4.28 -12.50 3.34
C MET A 79 3.54 -11.16 3.23
N HIS A 80 2.31 -11.14 2.71
CA HIS A 80 1.50 -9.92 2.66
C HIS A 80 1.20 -9.38 4.06
N ARG A 81 0.90 -10.22 5.04
CA ARG A 81 0.73 -9.78 6.44
C ARG A 81 1.99 -9.07 6.98
N LYS A 82 3.18 -9.65 6.73
CA LYS A 82 4.45 -9.03 7.15
C LYS A 82 4.69 -7.69 6.45
N ARG A 83 4.45 -7.61 5.14
CA ARG A 83 4.55 -6.37 4.35
C ARG A 83 3.57 -5.31 4.82
N ASN A 84 2.33 -5.71 5.06
CA ASN A 84 1.28 -4.82 5.55
C ASN A 84 1.63 -4.24 6.92
N GLU A 85 2.28 -5.03 7.79
CA GLU A 85 2.75 -4.52 9.08
C GLU A 85 3.82 -3.44 8.92
N VAL A 86 4.78 -3.63 8.00
CA VAL A 86 5.78 -2.59 7.68
C VAL A 86 5.10 -1.32 7.18
N LEU A 87 4.15 -1.43 6.25
CA LEU A 87 3.42 -0.28 5.72
C LEU A 87 2.59 0.43 6.80
N ARG A 88 1.96 -0.31 7.73
CA ARG A 88 1.22 0.29 8.85
C ARG A 88 2.13 1.09 9.76
N GLN A 89 3.32 0.58 10.09
CA GLN A 89 4.28 1.29 10.94
C GLN A 89 4.77 2.58 10.28
N VAL A 90 5.10 2.53 8.99
CA VAL A 90 5.49 3.74 8.23
C VAL A 90 4.33 4.74 8.16
N SER A 91 3.12 4.27 7.86
CA SER A 91 1.92 5.11 7.79
C SER A 91 1.63 5.80 9.11
N GLN A 92 1.71 5.06 10.22
CA GLN A 92 1.50 5.60 11.56
C GLN A 92 2.54 6.67 11.91
N ALA A 93 3.83 6.43 11.60
CA ALA A 93 4.89 7.39 11.86
C ALA A 93 4.73 8.69 11.07
N LEU A 94 4.17 8.63 9.87
CA LEU A 94 3.92 9.78 9.00
C LEU A 94 2.50 10.37 9.15
N SER A 95 1.67 9.83 10.04
CA SER A 95 0.26 10.24 10.22
C SER A 95 -0.55 10.20 8.94
N VAL A 96 -0.31 9.21 8.06
CA VAL A 96 -1.07 9.01 6.84
C VAL A 96 -2.05 7.86 6.98
N GLN A 97 -3.16 7.93 6.25
CA GLN A 97 -4.22 6.94 6.33
C GLN A 97 -3.90 5.67 5.56
N VAL A 98 -4.37 4.55 6.10
CA VAL A 98 -4.27 3.22 5.49
C VAL A 98 -5.61 2.83 4.87
N ILE A 99 -5.59 2.37 3.60
CA ILE A 99 -6.70 1.69 2.93
C ILE A 99 -6.45 0.19 3.06
N ASP A 100 -7.14 -0.46 3.99
CA ASP A 100 -6.93 -1.87 4.32
C ASP A 100 -7.62 -2.82 3.33
N CYS A 101 -7.08 -2.91 2.11
CA CYS A 101 -7.60 -3.87 1.13
C CYS A 101 -7.37 -5.33 1.53
N TYR A 102 -6.42 -5.62 2.43
CA TYR A 102 -6.20 -6.97 2.94
C TYR A 102 -7.35 -7.46 3.81
N GLY A 103 -7.82 -6.60 4.72
CA GLY A 103 -8.87 -6.95 5.67
C GLY A 103 -10.29 -6.65 5.19
N GLU A 104 -10.47 -5.65 4.32
CA GLU A 104 -11.78 -5.05 4.11
C GLU A 104 -12.26 -5.00 2.65
N SER A 105 -11.42 -5.39 1.67
CA SER A 105 -11.81 -5.34 0.25
C SER A 105 -12.92 -6.34 -0.14
N GLY A 106 -13.18 -7.34 0.69
CA GLY A 106 -14.10 -8.44 0.37
C GLY A 106 -13.45 -9.60 -0.40
N ILE A 107 -12.14 -9.52 -0.72
CA ILE A 107 -11.38 -10.65 -1.27
C ILE A 107 -10.80 -11.44 -0.12
N SER A 108 -11.19 -12.71 -0.01
CA SER A 108 -10.76 -13.60 1.07
C SER A 108 -10.13 -14.87 0.52
N GLN A 109 -8.98 -15.25 1.09
CA GLN A 109 -8.26 -16.48 0.75
C GLN A 109 -9.13 -17.75 0.79
N PHE A 110 -10.19 -17.74 1.59
CA PHE A 110 -11.08 -18.91 1.74
C PHE A 110 -12.00 -19.14 0.53
N PHE A 111 -12.14 -18.14 -0.34
CA PHE A 111 -12.95 -18.20 -1.56
C PHE A 111 -12.12 -18.12 -2.84
N GLU A 112 -10.80 -18.09 -2.69
CA GLU A 112 -9.86 -18.05 -3.80
C GLU A 112 -9.05 -19.34 -3.89
N ASN A 113 -8.58 -19.67 -5.09
CA ASN A 113 -7.76 -20.84 -5.35
C ASN A 113 -6.30 -20.44 -5.58
N SER A 114 -5.38 -21.28 -5.16
CA SER A 114 -3.97 -21.11 -5.50
C SER A 114 -3.75 -21.51 -6.96
N ASN A 115 -3.12 -20.63 -7.75
CA ASN A 115 -2.74 -20.87 -9.16
C ASN A 115 -3.88 -21.12 -10.17
N THR A 116 -5.15 -21.00 -9.77
CA THR A 116 -6.31 -21.17 -10.64
C THR A 116 -7.35 -20.09 -10.34
N ARG A 117 -8.36 -19.99 -11.21
CA ARG A 117 -9.46 -19.07 -10.99
C ARG A 117 -10.24 -19.41 -9.72
N GLY A 118 -10.38 -18.40 -8.86
CA GLY A 118 -11.25 -18.39 -7.69
C GLY A 118 -12.50 -17.53 -7.93
N ARG A 119 -12.99 -16.93 -6.86
CA ARG A 119 -14.19 -16.06 -6.92
C ARG A 119 -13.92 -14.73 -7.60
N TYR A 120 -12.81 -14.07 -7.28
CA TYR A 120 -12.42 -12.73 -7.73
C TYR A 120 -11.02 -12.65 -8.33
N LEU A 121 -10.22 -13.72 -8.16
CA LEU A 121 -8.87 -13.79 -8.68
C LEU A 121 -8.82 -14.77 -9.87
N LYS A 122 -8.25 -14.31 -10.99
CA LYS A 122 -8.19 -15.12 -12.22
C LYS A 122 -7.16 -16.27 -12.16
N ASP A 123 -6.15 -16.14 -11.31
CA ASP A 123 -5.01 -17.06 -11.19
C ASP A 123 -4.53 -17.23 -9.74
N GLY A 124 -5.40 -16.92 -8.79
CA GLY A 124 -5.10 -16.96 -7.36
C GLY A 124 -4.35 -15.74 -6.82
N VAL A 125 -3.94 -14.80 -7.67
CA VAL A 125 -3.18 -13.60 -7.28
C VAL A 125 -3.79 -12.32 -7.87
N HIS A 126 -4.06 -12.32 -9.17
CA HIS A 126 -4.48 -11.12 -9.89
C HIS A 126 -5.99 -11.03 -9.97
N PRO A 127 -6.59 -9.90 -9.56
CA PRO A 127 -8.03 -9.69 -9.65
C PRO A 127 -8.54 -9.82 -11.09
N ASP A 128 -9.65 -10.52 -11.27
CA ASP A 128 -10.45 -10.43 -12.49
C ASP A 128 -11.25 -9.11 -12.50
N ILE A 129 -12.11 -8.91 -13.50
CA ILE A 129 -12.82 -7.64 -13.67
C ILE A 129 -13.76 -7.33 -12.50
N GLU A 130 -14.37 -8.35 -11.90
CA GLU A 130 -15.26 -8.19 -10.73
C GLU A 130 -14.44 -7.92 -9.47
N GLY A 131 -13.30 -8.59 -9.30
CA GLY A 131 -12.35 -8.30 -8.23
C GLY A 131 -11.80 -6.87 -8.30
N GLN A 132 -11.45 -6.39 -9.50
CA GLN A 132 -11.01 -5.00 -9.70
C GLN A 132 -12.12 -3.99 -9.36
N ARG A 133 -13.37 -4.26 -9.74
CA ARG A 133 -14.52 -3.42 -9.40
C ARG A 133 -14.77 -3.39 -7.90
N LEU A 134 -14.66 -4.54 -7.23
CA LEU A 134 -14.82 -4.66 -5.78
C LEU A 134 -13.79 -3.82 -5.04
N ILE A 135 -12.51 -3.99 -5.36
CA ILE A 135 -11.40 -3.23 -4.79
C ILE A 135 -11.57 -1.73 -5.07
N GLY A 136 -11.85 -1.37 -6.33
CA GLY A 136 -12.01 0.02 -6.74
C GLY A 136 -13.13 0.75 -6.00
N ARG A 137 -14.28 0.08 -5.77
CA ARG A 137 -15.38 0.64 -4.96
C ARG A 137 -14.97 0.85 -3.51
N TYR A 138 -14.24 -0.09 -2.94
CA TYR A 138 -13.75 0.03 -1.58
C TYR A 138 -12.77 1.19 -1.45
N ILE A 139 -11.75 1.27 -2.30
CA ILE A 139 -10.77 2.36 -2.30
C ILE A 139 -11.46 3.72 -2.47
N ALA A 140 -12.38 3.84 -3.44
CA ALA A 140 -13.11 5.09 -3.68
C ALA A 140 -13.97 5.51 -2.47
N LYS A 141 -14.57 4.55 -1.77
CA LYS A 141 -15.31 4.81 -0.53
C LYS A 141 -14.39 5.33 0.56
N GLU A 142 -13.24 4.68 0.79
CA GLU A 142 -12.28 5.09 1.81
C GLU A 142 -11.69 6.47 1.54
N ILE A 143 -11.30 6.75 0.30
CA ILE A 143 -10.82 8.09 -0.09
C ILE A 143 -11.90 9.14 0.19
N ARG A 144 -13.14 8.91 -0.28
CA ARG A 144 -14.24 9.86 -0.09
C ARG A 144 -14.56 10.12 1.38
N ASN A 145 -14.60 9.07 2.20
CA ASN A 145 -14.92 9.18 3.63
C ASN A 145 -13.86 9.96 4.42
N ASN A 146 -12.64 10.00 3.91
CA ASN A 146 -11.50 10.61 4.59
C ASN A 146 -11.00 11.90 3.90
N PHE A 147 -11.60 12.29 2.78
CA PHE A 147 -11.25 13.51 2.06
C PHE A 147 -12.16 14.67 2.44
N PHE A 148 -13.41 14.39 2.77
CA PHE A 148 -14.45 15.34 3.19
C PHE A 148 -14.88 15.07 4.62
#